data_8895f1ac3b40ab8e39f119d25634f432
#
_entry.id   8895f1ac3b40ab8e39f119d25634f432
#
_cell.length_a   1.000
_cell.length_b   1.000
_cell.length_c   1.000
_cell.angle_alpha   90.00
_cell.angle_beta   90.00
_cell.angle_gamma   90.00
#
_symmetry.space_group_name_H-M   'P 1'
#
loop_
_entity.id
_entity.type
_entity.pdbx_description
1 polymer ?
#
loop_
_entity_poly.entity_id
_entity_poly.type
_entity_poly.pdbx_seq_one_letter_code
_entity_poly.pdbx_strand_id
1 'polypeptide(L)'
;LHFTDTLLHDLRQLLGSAAVLDSLEEREAHSADVYQVGVTCAAVIRPRDKASAAKAVGRIVQSGYDVIGRGGGMAYTGGYTPIRSASVIVDLSAMNQILEINADDMYITVEAGVTWQQIHAALAPRGLRLPFFGTFSGARATVGGGLSNGALFMATARYGTAAEMVLGLEVALADGSIVRTGQAGFANVVKPFYRTYGPDLTGLFVHDTGAMGVKLQATLRLIRTPAEQDYLSFVFPDIETAA
;
A
#
# COMPACT_ATOMS: atom_id res chain seq x y z
N LEU A 1 25.58 10.07 -17.54
CA LEU A 1 26.17 9.80 -16.22
C LEU A 1 25.82 10.86 -15.17
N HIS A 2 25.73 12.15 -15.52
CA HIS A 2 25.52 13.23 -14.57
C HIS A 2 24.11 13.31 -13.94
N PHE A 3 23.06 12.88 -14.63
CA PHE A 3 21.69 12.98 -14.11
C PHE A 3 21.41 12.04 -12.94
N THR A 4 21.89 10.81 -13.01
CA THR A 4 21.70 9.82 -11.94
C THR A 4 22.39 10.24 -10.65
N ASP A 5 23.61 10.75 -10.75
CA ASP A 5 24.41 11.19 -9.58
C ASP A 5 23.76 12.38 -8.88
N THR A 6 23.20 13.33 -9.63
CA THR A 6 22.48 14.49 -9.10
C THR A 6 21.21 14.04 -8.36
N LEU A 7 20.40 13.17 -8.97
CA LEU A 7 19.20 12.66 -8.33
C LEU A 7 19.50 11.91 -7.04
N LEU A 8 20.51 11.02 -7.05
CA LEU A 8 20.91 10.27 -5.85
C LEU A 8 21.41 11.20 -4.75
N HIS A 9 22.15 12.25 -5.10
CA HIS A 9 22.59 13.26 -4.14
C HIS A 9 21.38 13.95 -3.49
N ASP A 10 20.43 14.42 -4.29
CA ASP A 10 19.22 15.10 -3.78
C ASP A 10 18.37 14.19 -2.90
N LEU A 11 18.19 12.92 -3.30
CA LEU A 11 17.46 11.95 -2.50
C LEU A 11 18.17 11.65 -1.16
N ARG A 12 19.50 11.58 -1.15
CA ARG A 12 20.28 11.43 0.10
C ARG A 12 20.17 12.66 1.01
N GLN A 13 20.15 13.86 0.43
CA GLN A 13 19.91 15.09 1.20
C GLN A 13 18.51 15.11 1.84
N LEU A 14 17.51 14.64 1.09
CA LEU A 14 16.12 14.66 1.54
C LEU A 14 15.80 13.58 2.57
N LEU A 15 16.30 12.36 2.37
CA LEU A 15 15.91 11.16 3.12
C LEU A 15 16.98 10.67 4.10
N GLY A 16 18.21 11.16 3.96
CA GLY A 16 19.40 10.60 4.61
C GLY A 16 20.01 9.46 3.77
N SER A 17 21.34 9.32 3.86
CA SER A 17 22.07 8.35 3.04
C SER A 17 21.64 6.91 3.25
N ALA A 18 21.29 6.52 4.48
CA ALA A 18 20.84 5.16 4.79
C ALA A 18 19.49 4.79 4.18
N ALA A 19 18.69 5.76 3.73
CA ALA A 19 17.39 5.53 3.10
C ALA A 19 17.48 5.42 1.56
N VAL A 20 18.68 5.58 0.97
CA VAL A 20 18.90 5.46 -0.47
C VAL A 20 19.79 4.24 -0.73
N LEU A 21 19.22 3.20 -1.29
CA LEU A 21 19.85 1.91 -1.56
C LEU A 21 20.20 1.85 -3.05
N ASP A 22 21.47 1.95 -3.38
CA ASP A 22 21.94 2.03 -4.76
C ASP A 22 22.99 0.96 -5.11
N SER A 23 23.30 0.04 -4.19
CA SER A 23 24.10 -1.13 -4.52
C SER A 23 23.37 -2.01 -5.56
N LEU A 24 24.13 -2.69 -6.39
CA LEU A 24 23.56 -3.57 -7.42
C LEU A 24 22.66 -4.64 -6.79
N GLU A 25 23.12 -5.26 -5.70
CA GLU A 25 22.39 -6.30 -4.97
C GLU A 25 21.00 -5.81 -4.51
N GLU A 26 20.93 -4.64 -3.87
CA GLU A 26 19.67 -4.06 -3.39
C GLU A 26 18.72 -3.71 -4.55
N ARG A 27 19.25 -3.14 -5.63
CA ARG A 27 18.47 -2.78 -6.81
C ARG A 27 17.89 -4.01 -7.51
N GLU A 28 18.68 -5.06 -7.67
CA GLU A 28 18.22 -6.34 -8.25
C GLU A 28 17.17 -7.00 -7.37
N ALA A 29 17.42 -7.10 -6.06
CA ALA A 29 16.48 -7.70 -5.11
C ALA A 29 15.12 -7.00 -5.08
N HIS A 30 15.09 -5.67 -5.26
CA HIS A 30 13.84 -4.92 -5.30
C HIS A 30 13.18 -4.88 -6.68
N SER A 31 13.92 -5.15 -7.76
CA SER A 31 13.40 -5.13 -9.13
C SER A 31 12.68 -6.42 -9.54
N ALA A 32 12.49 -7.35 -8.62
CA ALA A 32 11.78 -8.60 -8.84
C ALA A 32 10.49 -8.68 -8.02
N ASP A 33 9.48 -9.34 -8.54
CA ASP A 33 8.33 -9.81 -7.77
C ASP A 33 8.48 -11.31 -7.43
N VAL A 34 7.42 -11.93 -6.90
CA VAL A 34 7.45 -13.36 -6.53
C VAL A 34 7.56 -14.28 -7.74
N TYR A 35 7.20 -13.80 -8.93
CA TYR A 35 7.08 -14.60 -10.14
C TYR A 35 8.11 -14.23 -11.23
N GLN A 36 8.47 -12.96 -11.36
CA GLN A 36 9.32 -12.48 -12.44
C GLN A 36 10.36 -11.46 -12.00
N VAL A 37 11.42 -11.33 -12.77
CA VAL A 37 12.47 -10.32 -12.62
C VAL A 37 12.26 -9.23 -13.65
N GLY A 38 12.19 -7.97 -13.19
CA GLY A 38 12.14 -6.80 -14.04
C GLY A 38 13.52 -6.29 -14.43
N VAL A 39 13.56 -5.15 -15.12
CA VAL A 39 14.81 -4.44 -15.39
C VAL A 39 15.34 -3.84 -14.08
N THR A 40 16.63 -3.97 -13.82
CA THR A 40 17.25 -3.39 -12.60
C THR A 40 17.02 -1.88 -12.53
N CYS A 41 16.39 -1.40 -11.47
CA CYS A 41 16.09 0.02 -11.24
C CYS A 41 17.37 0.85 -11.01
N ALA A 42 17.27 2.18 -11.12
CA ALA A 42 18.38 3.09 -10.85
C ALA A 42 18.72 3.17 -9.37
N ALA A 43 17.70 3.14 -8.50
CA ALA A 43 17.84 3.17 -7.05
C ALA A 43 16.56 2.67 -6.36
N VAL A 44 16.70 2.34 -5.09
CA VAL A 44 15.58 2.12 -4.18
C VAL A 44 15.65 3.17 -3.08
N ILE A 45 14.53 3.79 -2.74
CA ILE A 45 14.43 4.68 -1.58
C ILE A 45 13.47 4.11 -0.54
N ARG A 46 13.79 4.32 0.74
CA ARG A 46 12.99 3.84 1.88
C ARG A 46 12.64 5.00 2.82
N PRO A 47 11.66 5.85 2.44
CA PRO A 47 11.23 6.97 3.27
C PRO A 47 10.60 6.47 4.58
N ARG A 48 10.64 7.32 5.62
CA ARG A 48 10.09 7.01 6.94
C ARG A 48 8.90 7.87 7.34
N ASP A 49 8.58 8.87 6.54
CA ASP A 49 7.43 9.75 6.75
C ASP A 49 6.83 10.19 5.42
N LYS A 50 5.57 10.58 5.46
CA LYS A 50 4.79 10.94 4.28
C LYS A 50 5.25 12.20 3.58
N ALA A 51 5.78 13.17 4.30
CA ALA A 51 6.19 14.45 3.71
C ALA A 51 7.47 14.27 2.90
N SER A 52 8.46 13.55 3.44
CA SER A 52 9.69 13.22 2.72
C SER A 52 9.44 12.26 1.56
N ALA A 53 8.54 11.27 1.73
CA ALA A 53 8.13 10.37 0.65
C ALA A 53 7.52 11.12 -0.53
N ALA A 54 6.59 12.03 -0.29
CA ALA A 54 5.93 12.81 -1.33
C ALA A 54 6.92 13.75 -2.07
N LYS A 55 7.79 14.44 -1.32
CA LYS A 55 8.85 15.27 -1.93
C LYS A 55 9.80 14.44 -2.80
N ALA A 56 10.17 13.23 -2.35
CA ALA A 56 11.03 12.33 -3.11
C ALA A 56 10.34 11.89 -4.42
N VAL A 57 9.05 11.54 -4.38
CA VAL A 57 8.24 11.23 -5.57
C VAL A 57 8.31 12.38 -6.57
N GLY A 58 8.01 13.61 -6.14
CA GLY A 58 8.07 14.78 -7.02
C GLY A 58 9.47 14.98 -7.61
N ARG A 59 10.53 14.81 -6.82
CA ARG A 59 11.91 14.96 -7.29
C ARG A 59 12.31 13.90 -8.32
N ILE A 60 11.89 12.65 -8.12
CA ILE A 60 12.14 11.55 -9.05
C ILE A 60 11.47 11.85 -10.41
N VAL A 61 10.18 12.20 -10.40
CA VAL A 61 9.42 12.53 -11.62
C VAL A 61 10.02 13.73 -12.36
N GLN A 62 10.36 14.81 -11.65
CA GLN A 62 11.02 16.00 -12.23
C GLN A 62 12.36 15.67 -12.88
N SER A 63 13.04 14.63 -12.42
CA SER A 63 14.29 14.14 -13.00
C SER A 63 14.10 13.18 -14.17
N GLY A 64 12.85 12.94 -14.62
CA GLY A 64 12.54 12.08 -15.77
C GLY A 64 12.60 10.59 -15.48
N TYR A 65 12.56 10.20 -14.18
CA TYR A 65 12.53 8.80 -13.76
C TYR A 65 11.11 8.35 -13.44
N ASP A 66 10.83 7.06 -13.69
CA ASP A 66 9.59 6.43 -13.24
C ASP A 66 9.62 6.20 -11.73
N VAL A 67 8.47 6.37 -11.11
CA VAL A 67 8.24 6.03 -9.71
C VAL A 67 7.51 4.70 -9.63
N ILE A 68 8.04 3.78 -8.84
CA ILE A 68 7.43 2.47 -8.63
C ILE A 68 7.24 2.26 -7.12
N GLY A 69 5.98 2.28 -6.67
CA GLY A 69 5.64 1.99 -5.28
C GLY A 69 5.82 0.51 -4.96
N ARG A 70 6.49 0.19 -3.85
CA ARG A 70 6.68 -1.17 -3.35
C ARG A 70 6.31 -1.25 -1.87
N GLY A 71 5.55 -2.28 -1.50
CA GLY A 71 5.30 -2.67 -0.12
C GLY A 71 6.12 -3.90 0.26
N GLY A 72 5.47 -4.96 0.75
CA GLY A 72 6.13 -6.19 1.17
C GLY A 72 6.69 -7.08 0.05
N GLY A 73 6.53 -6.72 -1.23
CA GLY A 73 7.03 -7.47 -2.36
C GLY A 73 6.37 -8.83 -2.55
N MET A 74 5.06 -8.93 -2.28
CA MET A 74 4.33 -10.22 -2.28
C MET A 74 3.35 -10.36 -3.44
N ALA A 75 3.24 -9.38 -4.34
CA ALA A 75 2.46 -9.53 -5.56
C ALA A 75 3.23 -10.35 -6.61
N TYR A 76 2.49 -10.92 -7.56
CA TYR A 76 2.99 -11.76 -8.64
C TYR A 76 2.40 -11.34 -10.00
N THR A 77 2.00 -10.07 -10.09
CA THR A 77 1.34 -9.49 -11.26
C THR A 77 2.24 -8.57 -12.08
N GLY A 78 3.50 -8.41 -11.69
CA GLY A 78 4.44 -7.50 -12.32
C GLY A 78 4.20 -6.01 -12.04
N GLY A 79 3.18 -5.64 -11.25
CA GLY A 79 2.76 -4.26 -11.05
C GLY A 79 3.78 -3.34 -10.35
N TYR A 80 4.81 -3.92 -9.73
CA TYR A 80 5.91 -3.15 -9.12
C TYR A 80 7.29 -3.59 -9.64
N THR A 81 7.36 -4.30 -10.75
CA THR A 81 8.62 -4.65 -11.42
C THR A 81 8.96 -3.59 -12.46
N PRO A 82 10.18 -3.03 -12.43
CA PRO A 82 10.60 -2.03 -13.41
C PRO A 82 10.64 -2.59 -14.83
N ILE A 83 10.17 -1.81 -15.80
CA ILE A 83 10.26 -2.15 -17.24
C ILE A 83 11.42 -1.42 -17.93
N ARG A 84 12.03 -0.44 -17.25
CA ARG A 84 13.22 0.28 -17.71
C ARG A 84 14.13 0.66 -16.55
N SER A 85 15.43 0.84 -16.83
CA SER A 85 16.41 1.18 -15.79
C SER A 85 16.26 2.61 -15.25
N ALA A 86 15.63 3.53 -16.00
CA ALA A 86 15.33 4.88 -15.54
C ALA A 86 14.09 4.88 -14.61
N SER A 87 14.13 4.08 -13.56
CA SER A 87 13.09 3.98 -12.55
C SER A 87 13.69 3.99 -11.14
N VAL A 88 12.93 4.51 -10.18
CA VAL A 88 13.26 4.49 -8.76
C VAL A 88 12.12 3.78 -8.02
N ILE A 89 12.47 2.78 -7.22
CA ILE A 89 11.53 2.07 -6.38
C ILE A 89 11.40 2.81 -5.05
N VAL A 90 10.16 3.11 -4.67
CA VAL A 90 9.79 3.70 -3.38
C VAL A 90 9.31 2.58 -2.48
N ASP A 91 10.20 2.05 -1.65
CA ASP A 91 9.91 1.02 -0.66
C ASP A 91 9.27 1.65 0.59
N LEU A 92 7.99 1.39 0.78
CA LEU A 92 7.20 1.94 1.89
C LEU A 92 7.23 1.08 3.15
N SER A 93 8.03 0.03 3.20
CA SER A 93 8.08 -0.91 4.33
C SER A 93 8.50 -0.27 5.66
N ALA A 94 9.22 0.87 5.62
CA ALA A 94 9.60 1.63 6.81
C ALA A 94 8.49 2.57 7.32
N MET A 95 7.43 2.81 6.54
CA MET A 95 6.23 3.53 6.93
C MET A 95 5.19 2.51 7.42
N ASN A 96 5.37 1.97 8.62
CA ASN A 96 4.66 0.79 9.12
C ASN A 96 3.98 1.01 10.47
N GLN A 97 3.56 2.24 10.76
CA GLN A 97 2.90 2.57 12.00
C GLN A 97 1.37 2.50 11.91
N ILE A 98 0.75 1.96 12.96
CA ILE A 98 -0.69 2.11 13.21
C ILE A 98 -0.85 3.46 13.89
N LEU A 99 -1.50 4.40 13.22
CA LEU A 99 -1.60 5.79 13.66
C LEU A 99 -2.78 6.00 14.61
N GLU A 100 -3.91 5.32 14.37
CA GLU A 100 -5.11 5.41 15.22
C GLU A 100 -5.93 4.11 15.12
N ILE A 101 -6.46 3.65 16.25
CA ILE A 101 -7.53 2.66 16.31
C ILE A 101 -8.69 3.33 17.05
N ASN A 102 -9.80 3.57 16.34
CA ASN A 102 -11.01 4.14 16.92
C ASN A 102 -12.09 3.05 16.98
N ALA A 103 -12.30 2.52 18.19
CA ALA A 103 -13.26 1.44 18.43
C ALA A 103 -14.71 1.94 18.49
N ASP A 104 -14.92 3.21 18.81
CA ASP A 104 -16.25 3.81 18.91
C ASP A 104 -16.80 4.09 17.51
N ASP A 105 -15.96 4.66 16.64
CA ASP A 105 -16.29 5.02 15.26
C ASP A 105 -15.94 3.91 14.25
N MET A 106 -15.39 2.79 14.73
CA MET A 106 -15.12 1.58 13.97
C MET A 106 -14.21 1.79 12.75
N TYR A 107 -13.06 2.46 12.96
CA TYR A 107 -12.02 2.58 11.93
C TYR A 107 -10.59 2.44 12.51
N ILE A 108 -9.67 2.17 11.63
CA ILE A 108 -8.22 2.18 11.88
C ILE A 108 -7.52 3.01 10.82
N THR A 109 -6.56 3.84 11.23
CA THR A 109 -5.70 4.60 10.31
C THR A 109 -4.27 4.06 10.42
N VAL A 110 -3.70 3.72 9.28
CA VAL A 110 -2.38 3.07 9.19
C VAL A 110 -1.54 3.67 8.07
N GLU A 111 -0.24 3.61 8.22
CA GLU A 111 0.71 3.86 7.13
C GLU A 111 0.66 2.72 6.11
N ALA A 112 1.02 3.01 4.85
CA ALA A 112 0.89 2.06 3.73
C ALA A 112 1.75 0.81 3.85
N GLY A 113 2.85 0.88 4.60
CA GLY A 113 3.76 -0.24 4.85
C GLY A 113 3.34 -1.16 6.02
N VAL A 114 2.25 -0.86 6.72
CA VAL A 114 1.70 -1.76 7.76
C VAL A 114 1.26 -3.06 7.11
N THR A 115 1.64 -4.19 7.71
CA THR A 115 1.23 -5.51 7.23
C THR A 115 -0.15 -5.91 7.77
N TRP A 116 -0.84 -6.79 7.04
CA TRP A 116 -2.12 -7.33 7.49
C TRP A 116 -2.01 -8.04 8.84
N GLN A 117 -0.89 -8.71 9.09
CA GLN A 117 -0.63 -9.37 10.37
C GLN A 117 -0.51 -8.37 11.53
N GLN A 118 0.16 -7.24 11.32
CA GLN A 118 0.26 -6.18 12.34
C GLN A 118 -1.11 -5.64 12.71
N ILE A 119 -1.98 -5.40 11.72
CA ILE A 119 -3.36 -4.96 11.97
C ILE A 119 -4.12 -6.00 12.78
N HIS A 120 -4.05 -7.28 12.36
CA HIS A 120 -4.73 -8.36 13.07
C HIS A 120 -4.28 -8.44 14.53
N ALA A 121 -2.98 -8.42 14.77
CA ALA A 121 -2.41 -8.48 16.12
C ALA A 121 -2.85 -7.30 17.00
N ALA A 122 -2.98 -6.10 16.42
CA ALA A 122 -3.42 -4.91 17.15
C ALA A 122 -4.93 -4.90 17.47
N LEU A 123 -5.75 -5.48 16.59
CA LEU A 123 -7.21 -5.46 16.69
C LEU A 123 -7.77 -6.64 17.50
N ALA A 124 -7.17 -7.83 17.43
CA ALA A 124 -7.67 -9.04 18.07
C ALA A 124 -7.92 -8.90 19.59
N PRO A 125 -7.02 -8.28 20.40
CA PRO A 125 -7.25 -8.07 21.82
C PRO A 125 -8.44 -7.14 22.13
N ARG A 126 -8.92 -6.39 21.13
CA ARG A 126 -10.04 -5.44 21.22
C ARG A 126 -11.37 -6.04 20.76
N GLY A 127 -11.40 -7.30 20.36
CA GLY A 127 -12.57 -7.93 19.75
C GLY A 127 -12.96 -7.29 18.40
N LEU A 128 -11.98 -6.71 17.70
CA LEU A 128 -12.16 -6.03 16.43
C LEU A 128 -11.37 -6.74 15.33
N ARG A 129 -11.81 -6.56 14.09
CA ARG A 129 -11.08 -7.00 12.91
C ARG A 129 -11.43 -6.15 11.69
N LEU A 130 -10.64 -6.30 10.62
CA LEU A 130 -11.04 -5.82 9.31
C LEU A 130 -12.17 -6.70 8.75
N PRO A 131 -13.08 -6.14 7.92
CA PRO A 131 -14.06 -6.92 7.16
C PRO A 131 -13.38 -7.94 6.26
N PHE A 132 -12.30 -7.56 5.63
CA PHE A 132 -11.48 -8.35 4.74
C PHE A 132 -10.35 -9.04 5.55
N PHE A 133 -10.22 -10.34 5.40
CA PHE A 133 -9.02 -11.04 5.85
C PHE A 133 -7.89 -10.81 4.84
N GLY A 134 -6.73 -10.44 5.32
CA GLY A 134 -5.54 -10.29 4.50
C GLY A 134 -5.17 -11.59 3.77
N THR A 135 -4.22 -11.49 2.87
CA THR A 135 -3.72 -12.64 2.09
C THR A 135 -2.94 -13.62 2.97
N PHE A 136 -2.70 -14.85 2.49
CA PHE A 136 -1.81 -15.81 3.17
C PHE A 136 -0.41 -15.27 3.43
N SER A 137 0.06 -14.34 2.61
CA SER A 137 1.32 -13.63 2.79
C SER A 137 1.24 -12.44 3.76
N GLY A 138 0.20 -12.37 4.59
CA GLY A 138 -0.11 -11.23 5.47
C GLY A 138 1.00 -10.85 6.46
N ALA A 139 1.96 -11.74 6.73
CA ALA A 139 3.16 -11.42 7.49
C ALA A 139 4.08 -10.39 6.78
N ARG A 140 4.03 -10.32 5.46
CA ARG A 140 4.84 -9.42 4.62
C ARG A 140 4.00 -8.51 3.74
N ALA A 141 2.84 -8.97 3.26
CA ALA A 141 1.94 -8.19 2.43
C ALA A 141 1.43 -6.98 3.21
N THR A 142 1.59 -5.79 2.62
CA THR A 142 1.26 -4.50 3.23
C THR A 142 -0.09 -3.98 2.76
N VAL A 143 -0.67 -3.06 3.54
CA VAL A 143 -1.93 -2.40 3.21
C VAL A 143 -1.83 -1.70 1.86
N GLY A 144 -0.82 -0.87 1.65
CA GLY A 144 -0.66 -0.13 0.38
C GLY A 144 -0.58 -1.05 -0.83
N GLY A 145 0.18 -2.15 -0.73
CA GLY A 145 0.27 -3.16 -1.80
C GLY A 145 -1.06 -3.87 -2.05
N GLY A 146 -1.76 -4.28 -0.99
CA GLY A 146 -3.05 -4.95 -1.10
C GLY A 146 -4.13 -4.06 -1.72
N LEU A 147 -4.16 -2.78 -1.38
CA LEU A 147 -5.10 -1.81 -1.97
C LEU A 147 -4.77 -1.52 -3.43
N SER A 148 -3.49 -1.41 -3.78
CA SER A 148 -3.06 -1.17 -5.16
C SER A 148 -3.35 -2.36 -6.07
N ASN A 149 -3.09 -3.59 -5.60
CA ASN A 149 -3.32 -4.80 -6.41
C ASN A 149 -4.75 -5.35 -6.32
N GLY A 150 -5.63 -4.74 -5.55
CA GLY A 150 -7.01 -5.21 -5.43
C GLY A 150 -7.12 -6.57 -4.75
N ALA A 151 -6.49 -6.73 -3.59
CA ALA A 151 -6.46 -7.99 -2.87
C ALA A 151 -7.86 -8.56 -2.63
N LEU A 152 -8.04 -9.83 -3.01
CA LEU A 152 -9.22 -10.64 -2.78
C LEU A 152 -8.85 -11.79 -1.86
N PHE A 153 -9.67 -12.05 -0.84
CA PHE A 153 -9.45 -13.19 0.05
C PHE A 153 -10.71 -13.55 0.83
N MET A 154 -10.56 -14.27 1.95
CA MET A 154 -11.69 -14.67 2.80
C MET A 154 -12.54 -13.47 3.20
N ALA A 155 -13.84 -13.67 3.27
CA ALA A 155 -14.87 -12.68 3.55
C ALA A 155 -15.23 -11.73 2.38
N THR A 156 -14.55 -11.82 1.23
CA THR A 156 -14.88 -11.02 0.03
C THR A 156 -16.32 -11.19 -0.41
N ALA A 157 -16.86 -12.41 -0.39
CA ALA A 157 -18.26 -12.69 -0.77
C ALA A 157 -19.29 -11.91 0.08
N ARG A 158 -18.94 -11.59 1.33
CA ARG A 158 -19.84 -10.86 2.26
C ARG A 158 -19.53 -9.35 2.32
N TYR A 159 -18.27 -8.98 2.29
CA TYR A 159 -17.84 -7.63 2.62
C TYR A 159 -17.17 -6.89 1.47
N GLY A 160 -17.05 -7.55 0.30
CA GLY A 160 -16.33 -7.01 -0.83
C GLY A 160 -14.82 -7.19 -0.74
N THR A 161 -14.11 -6.57 -1.66
CA THR A 161 -12.66 -6.60 -1.74
C THR A 161 -11.99 -5.72 -0.66
N ALA A 162 -10.66 -5.71 -0.63
CA ALA A 162 -9.93 -4.78 0.22
C ALA A 162 -10.29 -3.31 -0.03
N ALA A 163 -10.73 -2.97 -1.24
CA ALA A 163 -11.13 -1.61 -1.62
C ALA A 163 -12.38 -1.11 -0.90
N GLU A 164 -13.37 -1.98 -0.66
CA GLU A 164 -14.66 -1.59 -0.06
C GLU A 164 -14.54 -1.23 1.43
N MET A 165 -13.47 -1.65 2.09
CA MET A 165 -13.24 -1.24 3.48
C MET A 165 -12.53 0.10 3.62
N VAL A 166 -12.04 0.71 2.52
CA VAL A 166 -11.30 1.97 2.55
C VAL A 166 -12.24 3.15 2.73
N LEU A 167 -12.01 3.94 3.78
CA LEU A 167 -12.73 5.19 4.06
C LEU A 167 -12.02 6.40 3.44
N GLY A 168 -10.69 6.36 3.34
CA GLY A 168 -9.91 7.42 2.74
C GLY A 168 -8.43 7.06 2.66
N LEU A 169 -7.73 7.78 1.80
CA LEU A 169 -6.30 7.60 1.54
C LEU A 169 -5.58 8.94 1.62
N GLU A 170 -4.29 8.89 1.94
CA GLU A 170 -3.33 9.95 1.60
C GLU A 170 -2.38 9.39 0.53
N VAL A 171 -2.28 10.10 -0.59
CA VAL A 171 -1.55 9.64 -1.77
C VAL A 171 -0.61 10.75 -2.25
N ALA A 172 0.66 10.41 -2.46
CA ALA A 172 1.62 11.30 -3.11
C ALA A 172 1.41 11.25 -4.63
N LEU A 173 1.22 12.42 -5.23
CA LEU A 173 1.09 12.60 -6.68
C LEU A 173 2.46 12.85 -7.33
N ALA A 174 2.49 12.83 -8.65
CA ALA A 174 3.70 12.99 -9.46
C ALA A 174 4.43 14.33 -9.25
N ASP A 175 3.73 15.37 -8.82
CA ASP A 175 4.29 16.69 -8.52
C ASP A 175 4.84 16.81 -7.08
N GLY A 176 4.71 15.73 -6.27
CA GLY A 176 5.09 15.71 -4.87
C GLY A 176 4.04 16.30 -3.92
N SER A 177 2.87 16.66 -4.41
CA SER A 177 1.74 17.03 -3.55
C SER A 177 1.11 15.78 -2.91
N ILE A 178 0.43 15.98 -1.77
CA ILE A 178 -0.34 14.92 -1.11
C ILE A 178 -1.82 15.22 -1.27
N VAL A 179 -2.55 14.33 -1.93
CA VAL A 179 -4.01 14.39 -1.98
C VAL A 179 -4.59 13.52 -0.86
N ARG A 180 -5.66 14.03 -0.23
CA ARG A 180 -6.48 13.30 0.73
C ARG A 180 -7.81 12.98 0.08
N THR A 181 -8.24 11.74 0.21
CA THR A 181 -9.52 11.26 -0.34
C THR A 181 -10.53 10.95 0.75
N GLY A 182 -11.77 10.70 0.36
CA GLY A 182 -12.85 10.50 1.30
C GLY A 182 -13.17 11.79 2.06
N GLN A 183 -13.84 11.65 3.18
CA GLN A 183 -14.24 12.79 4.00
C GLN A 183 -13.03 13.57 4.57
N ALA A 184 -11.89 12.91 4.78
CA ALA A 184 -10.66 13.56 5.23
C ALA A 184 -10.07 14.55 4.21
N GLY A 185 -10.57 14.58 2.97
CA GLY A 185 -10.23 15.60 1.97
C GLY A 185 -10.79 16.99 2.27
N PHE A 186 -11.76 17.13 3.17
CA PHE A 186 -12.34 18.41 3.55
C PHE A 186 -11.55 19.05 4.70
N ALA A 187 -11.29 20.35 4.58
CA ALA A 187 -10.40 21.07 5.49
C ALA A 187 -10.81 21.05 6.98
N ASN A 188 -12.11 20.93 7.26
CA ASN A 188 -12.66 21.02 8.63
C ASN A 188 -13.15 19.68 9.16
N VAL A 189 -12.83 18.56 8.50
CA VAL A 189 -13.24 17.24 8.96
C VAL A 189 -12.19 16.66 9.90
N VAL A 190 -12.62 16.31 11.11
CA VAL A 190 -11.74 15.74 12.14
C VAL A 190 -11.66 14.22 12.04
N LYS A 191 -12.76 13.57 11.66
CA LYS A 191 -12.87 12.10 11.62
C LYS A 191 -13.32 11.58 10.25
N PRO A 192 -12.65 10.59 9.70
CA PRO A 192 -12.90 10.09 8.34
C PRO A 192 -13.94 8.95 8.33
N PHE A 193 -15.22 9.26 8.49
CA PHE A 193 -16.29 8.24 8.50
C PHE A 193 -16.73 7.76 7.13
N TYR A 194 -16.74 8.65 6.13
CA TYR A 194 -17.33 8.38 4.84
C TYR A 194 -16.28 8.38 3.74
N ARG A 195 -16.36 7.37 2.90
CA ARG A 195 -15.54 7.27 1.70
C ARG A 195 -15.97 8.25 0.62
N THR A 196 -17.28 8.35 0.38
CA THR A 196 -17.82 9.13 -0.72
C THR A 196 -18.61 10.33 -0.22
N TYR A 197 -18.23 11.50 -0.69
CA TYR A 197 -18.95 12.75 -0.50
C TYR A 197 -18.87 13.53 -1.83
N GLY A 198 -19.82 13.22 -2.75
CA GLY A 198 -19.70 13.54 -4.15
C GLY A 198 -19.03 12.38 -4.94
N PRO A 199 -18.21 12.67 -5.96
CA PRO A 199 -17.48 11.64 -6.69
C PRO A 199 -16.54 10.83 -5.79
N ASP A 200 -16.44 9.52 -6.03
CA ASP A 200 -15.54 8.63 -5.28
C ASP A 200 -14.09 8.80 -5.73
N LEU A 201 -13.40 9.78 -5.19
CA LEU A 201 -11.97 9.98 -5.45
C LEU A 201 -11.10 8.87 -4.88
N THR A 202 -11.54 8.19 -3.80
CA THR A 202 -10.81 7.04 -3.22
C THR A 202 -10.73 5.90 -4.23
N GLY A 203 -11.79 5.69 -5.02
CA GLY A 203 -11.85 4.67 -6.06
C GLY A 203 -10.78 4.82 -7.15
N LEU A 204 -10.27 6.02 -7.39
CA LEU A 204 -9.19 6.25 -8.36
C LEU A 204 -7.84 5.66 -7.92
N PHE A 205 -7.64 5.47 -6.62
CA PHE A 205 -6.36 5.06 -6.04
C PHE A 205 -6.38 3.64 -5.46
N VAL A 206 -7.41 2.87 -5.71
CA VAL A 206 -7.48 1.44 -5.37
C VAL A 206 -7.59 0.62 -6.66
N HIS A 207 -7.02 -0.58 -6.66
CA HIS A 207 -6.95 -1.44 -7.86
C HIS A 207 -6.21 -0.79 -9.05
N ASP A 208 -5.36 0.18 -8.78
CA ASP A 208 -4.62 0.99 -9.76
C ASP A 208 -3.20 0.48 -10.03
N THR A 209 -2.80 -0.63 -9.41
CA THR A 209 -1.42 -1.15 -9.40
C THR A 209 -0.34 -0.12 -8.98
N GLY A 210 -0.77 0.97 -8.33
CA GLY A 210 0.10 2.09 -7.96
C GLY A 210 0.30 3.14 -9.07
N ALA A 211 -0.39 3.00 -10.20
CA ALA A 211 -0.21 3.89 -11.36
C ALA A 211 -0.71 5.32 -11.13
N MET A 212 -1.73 5.51 -10.29
CA MET A 212 -2.33 6.83 -10.05
C MET A 212 -1.59 7.64 -8.96
N GLY A 213 -0.70 7.01 -8.19
CA GLY A 213 0.08 7.66 -7.15
C GLY A 213 0.57 6.70 -6.07
N VAL A 214 1.49 7.18 -5.24
CA VAL A 214 2.07 6.41 -4.15
C VAL A 214 1.23 6.58 -2.89
N LYS A 215 0.55 5.50 -2.47
CA LYS A 215 -0.24 5.48 -1.24
C LYS A 215 0.65 5.59 -0.02
N LEU A 216 0.39 6.56 0.85
CA LEU A 216 1.17 6.83 2.04
C LEU A 216 0.45 6.38 3.31
N GLN A 217 -0.87 6.53 3.35
CA GLN A 217 -1.71 6.25 4.50
C GLN A 217 -3.08 5.78 4.05
N ALA A 218 -3.71 4.90 4.83
CA ALA A 218 -5.07 4.44 4.60
C ALA A 218 -5.88 4.47 5.90
N THR A 219 -7.14 4.90 5.81
CA THR A 219 -8.14 4.71 6.86
C THR A 219 -9.12 3.64 6.42
N LEU A 220 -9.25 2.59 7.23
CA LEU A 220 -10.01 1.38 6.94
C LEU A 220 -11.11 1.21 7.98
N ARG A 221 -12.30 0.80 7.54
CA ARG A 221 -13.39 0.47 8.48
C ARG A 221 -13.12 -0.83 9.21
N LEU A 222 -13.65 -0.94 10.42
CA LEU A 222 -13.59 -2.11 11.25
C LEU A 222 -14.95 -2.78 11.38
N ILE A 223 -14.95 -4.04 11.81
CA ILE A 223 -16.11 -4.77 12.28
C ILE A 223 -15.76 -5.45 13.61
N ARG A 224 -16.79 -5.84 14.38
CA ARG A 224 -16.58 -6.68 15.55
C ARG A 224 -16.20 -8.08 15.11
N THR A 225 -15.32 -8.72 15.85
CA THR A 225 -15.03 -10.14 15.67
C THR A 225 -16.30 -10.93 16.00
N PRO A 226 -16.74 -11.88 15.14
CA PRO A 226 -17.84 -12.78 15.49
C PRO A 226 -17.58 -13.53 16.79
N ALA A 227 -18.63 -13.80 17.56
CA ALA A 227 -18.52 -14.53 18.80
C ALA A 227 -17.96 -15.95 18.59
N GLU A 228 -18.35 -16.55 17.48
CA GLU A 228 -17.91 -17.90 17.08
C GLU A 228 -17.61 -17.94 15.58
N GLN A 229 -16.73 -18.83 15.19
CA GLN A 229 -16.38 -19.11 13.79
C GLN A 229 -16.30 -20.63 13.61
N ASP A 230 -16.79 -21.08 12.47
CA ASP A 230 -16.69 -22.48 12.08
C ASP A 230 -16.14 -22.60 10.66
N TYR A 231 -15.55 -23.72 10.33
CA TYR A 231 -14.93 -23.98 9.05
C TYR A 231 -15.45 -25.27 8.48
N LEU A 232 -16.00 -25.20 7.27
CA LEU A 232 -16.51 -26.36 6.54
C LEU A 232 -15.60 -26.64 5.34
N SER A 233 -15.36 -27.90 5.10
CA SER A 233 -14.62 -28.37 3.92
C SER A 233 -15.44 -29.42 3.20
N PHE A 234 -15.58 -29.30 1.90
CA PHE A 234 -16.30 -30.24 1.06
C PHE A 234 -15.36 -30.80 0.01
N VAL A 235 -15.52 -32.09 -0.27
CA VAL A 235 -14.81 -32.77 -1.35
C VAL A 235 -15.81 -33.18 -2.42
N PHE A 236 -15.53 -32.80 -3.64
CA PHE A 236 -16.32 -33.13 -4.81
C PHE A 236 -15.53 -34.00 -5.77
N PRO A 237 -16.16 -34.94 -6.51
CA PRO A 237 -15.47 -35.83 -7.44
C PRO A 237 -14.87 -35.08 -8.65
N ASP A 238 -15.46 -33.97 -9.04
CA ASP A 238 -15.04 -33.14 -10.17
C ASP A 238 -15.50 -31.69 -9.97
N ILE A 239 -15.02 -30.80 -10.84
CA ILE A 239 -15.32 -29.37 -10.78
C ILE A 239 -16.77 -29.06 -11.20
N GLU A 240 -17.37 -29.86 -12.05
CA GLU A 240 -18.74 -29.67 -12.53
C GLU A 240 -19.74 -29.90 -11.38
N THR A 241 -19.47 -30.89 -10.52
CA THR A 241 -20.27 -31.16 -9.32
C THR A 241 -20.06 -30.09 -8.23
N ALA A 242 -18.90 -29.42 -8.22
CA ALA A 242 -18.57 -28.39 -7.24
C ALA A 242 -19.16 -27.00 -7.60
N ALA A 243 -19.53 -26.75 -8.85
CA ALA A 243 -20.05 -25.49 -9.35
C ALA A 243 -21.57 -25.40 -9.20
#